data_12024d079d7ad71145e7eaeace634ff4
#
_entry.id   12024d079d7ad71145e7eaeace634ff4
#
_cell.length_a   1.000
_cell.length_b   1.000
_cell.length_c   1.000
_cell.angle_alpha   90.00
_cell.angle_beta   90.00
_cell.angle_gamma   90.00
#
_symmetry.space_group_name_H-M   'P 1'
#
loop_
_entity.id
_entity.type
_entity.pdbx_description
1 polymer ?
#
loop_
_entity_poly.entity_id
_entity_poly.type
_entity_poly.pdbx_seq_one_letter_code
_entity_poly.pdbx_strand_id
1 'polypeptide(L)'
;MNEEIYAKGKLFELVHLMQDDGRVFEVARRAPGVRLIIHDKPAGKILLTKEYRRELGEWDYRLLGGKVFDSLDEFEAFRASGEDIVEAAKVKAIEEAQQEAGVEIANLELYRKSVLGATVEWDLYVFETSDWRLSVDGQELEVGEKIEADNWVTYNEARQMALSGSMQEERIALILLQWLEERK
;
A
#
# COMPACT_ATOMS: atom_id res chain seq x y z
N MET A 1 -14.15 -8.19 -25.51
CA MET A 1 -14.85 -7.79 -24.26
C MET A 1 -15.00 -6.29 -24.31
N ASN A 2 -16.21 -5.77 -24.33
CA ASN A 2 -16.46 -4.31 -24.31
C ASN A 2 -16.52 -3.85 -22.87
N GLU A 3 -15.85 -2.74 -22.59
CA GLU A 3 -15.79 -2.09 -21.28
C GLU A 3 -16.60 -0.79 -21.34
N GLU A 4 -17.43 -0.55 -20.34
CA GLU A 4 -18.20 0.68 -20.16
C GLU A 4 -18.02 1.20 -18.75
N ILE A 5 -17.66 2.48 -18.60
CA ILE A 5 -17.61 3.12 -17.29
C ILE A 5 -19.04 3.52 -16.90
N TYR A 6 -19.62 2.79 -15.94
CA TYR A 6 -20.96 3.05 -15.43
C TYR A 6 -21.01 4.25 -14.50
N ALA A 7 -20.00 4.39 -13.62
CA ALA A 7 -19.87 5.52 -12.71
C ALA A 7 -18.39 5.79 -12.39
N LYS A 8 -18.02 7.07 -12.28
CA LYS A 8 -16.64 7.49 -11.98
C LYS A 8 -16.62 8.53 -10.87
N GLY A 9 -15.84 8.26 -9.83
CA GLY A 9 -15.45 9.22 -8.81
C GLY A 9 -13.99 9.65 -8.99
N LYS A 10 -13.44 10.36 -8.00
CA LYS A 10 -12.04 10.79 -8.03
C LYS A 10 -11.07 9.59 -7.91
N LEU A 11 -11.36 8.64 -7.03
CA LEU A 11 -10.46 7.53 -6.68
C LEU A 11 -10.95 6.17 -7.19
N PHE A 12 -12.25 6.01 -7.40
CA PHE A 12 -12.90 4.78 -7.82
C PHE A 12 -13.78 4.99 -9.02
N GLU A 13 -13.86 3.98 -9.88
CA GLU A 13 -14.89 3.85 -10.90
C GLU A 13 -15.54 2.47 -10.83
N LEU A 14 -16.79 2.39 -11.28
CA LEU A 14 -17.50 1.14 -11.52
C LEU A 14 -17.51 0.90 -13.03
N VAL A 15 -16.98 -0.26 -13.41
CA VAL A 15 -16.84 -0.66 -14.81
C VAL A 15 -17.73 -1.86 -15.10
N HIS A 16 -18.49 -1.80 -16.17
CA HIS A 16 -19.24 -2.92 -16.73
C HIS A 16 -18.42 -3.62 -17.81
N LEU A 17 -18.12 -4.88 -17.61
CA LEU A 17 -17.48 -5.75 -18.59
C LEU A 17 -18.54 -6.59 -19.30
N MET A 18 -18.90 -6.19 -20.52
CA MET A 18 -19.92 -6.85 -21.34
C MET A 18 -19.37 -8.17 -21.89
N GLN A 19 -20.04 -9.28 -21.60
CA GLN A 19 -19.68 -10.61 -22.10
C GLN A 19 -20.41 -10.88 -23.43
N ASP A 20 -19.87 -11.77 -24.24
CA ASP A 20 -20.45 -12.13 -25.55
C ASP A 20 -21.82 -12.80 -25.43
N ASP A 21 -22.13 -13.40 -24.28
CA ASP A 21 -23.43 -14.01 -23.97
C ASP A 21 -24.45 -13.04 -23.34
N GLY A 22 -24.11 -11.74 -23.29
CA GLY A 22 -24.98 -10.68 -22.77
C GLY A 22 -24.91 -10.48 -21.25
N ARG A 23 -24.13 -11.27 -20.52
CA ARG A 23 -23.89 -11.01 -19.08
C ARG A 23 -23.02 -9.79 -18.90
N VAL A 24 -23.22 -9.11 -17.77
CA VAL A 24 -22.43 -7.97 -17.34
C VAL A 24 -21.72 -8.35 -16.04
N PHE A 25 -20.39 -8.17 -16.00
CA PHE A 25 -19.63 -8.21 -14.77
C PHE A 25 -19.33 -6.80 -14.31
N GLU A 26 -19.66 -6.51 -13.07
CA GLU A 26 -19.34 -5.25 -12.43
C GLU A 26 -17.96 -5.35 -11.74
N VAL A 27 -17.09 -4.40 -12.03
CA VAL A 27 -15.74 -4.32 -11.49
C VAL A 27 -15.54 -2.95 -10.86
N ALA A 28 -15.18 -2.93 -9.57
CA ALA A 28 -14.72 -1.71 -8.92
C ALA A 28 -13.22 -1.54 -9.25
N ARG A 29 -12.87 -0.42 -9.88
CA ARG A 29 -11.48 -0.11 -10.25
C ARG A 29 -10.99 1.13 -9.52
N ARG A 30 -9.73 1.12 -9.09
CA ARG A 30 -9.04 2.30 -8.58
C ARG A 30 -7.56 2.32 -8.98
N ALA A 31 -6.96 3.51 -8.89
CA ALA A 31 -5.52 3.66 -9.05
C ALA A 31 -4.74 2.80 -8.04
N PRO A 32 -3.56 2.30 -8.41
CA PRO A 32 -2.76 1.43 -7.57
C PRO A 32 -2.30 2.11 -6.28
N GLY A 33 -2.02 1.29 -5.30
CA GLY A 33 -1.42 1.70 -4.04
C GLY A 33 -0.01 1.12 -3.86
N VAL A 34 0.67 1.61 -2.83
CA VAL A 34 1.99 1.14 -2.42
C VAL A 34 2.03 0.85 -0.93
N ARG A 35 2.83 -0.14 -0.53
CA ARG A 35 3.18 -0.44 0.87
C ARG A 35 4.66 -0.76 0.98
N LEU A 36 5.21 -0.47 2.15
CA LEU A 36 6.62 -0.70 2.46
C LEU A 36 6.78 -1.60 3.67
N ILE A 37 7.71 -2.54 3.55
CA ILE A 37 8.27 -3.32 4.64
C ILE A 37 9.65 -2.77 4.93
N ILE A 38 9.75 -1.91 5.95
CA ILE A 38 11.01 -1.36 6.43
C ILE A 38 11.44 -2.19 7.64
N HIS A 39 12.61 -2.81 7.57
CA HIS A 39 13.05 -3.70 8.64
C HIS A 39 14.52 -3.46 9.03
N ASP A 40 14.78 -3.69 10.31
CA ASP A 40 16.14 -3.76 10.88
C ASP A 40 16.52 -5.24 10.98
N LYS A 41 17.26 -5.71 9.98
CA LYS A 41 17.65 -7.12 9.87
C LYS A 41 18.50 -7.59 11.06
N PRO A 42 19.53 -6.84 11.53
CA PRO A 42 20.29 -7.19 12.72
C PRO A 42 19.45 -7.28 13.99
N ALA A 43 18.51 -6.36 14.19
CA ALA A 43 17.65 -6.35 15.38
C ALA A 43 16.45 -7.30 15.28
N GLY A 44 16.14 -7.85 14.09
CA GLY A 44 14.96 -8.69 13.84
C GLY A 44 13.65 -7.93 14.06
N LYS A 45 13.62 -6.66 13.67
CA LYS A 45 12.47 -5.77 13.85
C LYS A 45 11.93 -5.25 12.52
N ILE A 46 10.66 -4.88 12.53
CA ILE A 46 9.96 -4.22 11.42
C ILE A 46 9.31 -2.94 11.92
N LEU A 47 9.30 -1.92 11.07
CA LEU A 47 8.60 -0.67 11.35
C LEU A 47 7.14 -0.79 10.92
N LEU A 48 6.23 -0.55 11.84
CA LEU A 48 4.81 -0.38 11.57
C LEU A 48 4.41 1.06 11.90
N THR A 49 3.48 1.61 11.15
CA THR A 49 2.77 2.82 11.54
C THR A 49 1.52 2.44 12.33
N LYS A 50 1.12 3.32 13.25
CA LYS A 50 -0.16 3.26 13.93
C LYS A 50 -0.96 4.48 13.54
N GLU A 51 -1.96 4.28 12.69
CA GLU A 51 -2.76 5.34 12.06
C GLU A 51 -4.15 5.40 12.67
N TYR A 52 -4.63 6.61 13.01
CA TYR A 52 -6.02 6.80 13.41
C TYR A 52 -6.93 6.86 12.19
N ARG A 53 -7.74 5.82 11.99
CA ARG A 53 -8.69 5.70 10.88
C ARG A 53 -10.02 6.35 11.25
N ARG A 54 -10.28 7.53 10.67
CA ARG A 54 -11.53 8.29 10.94
C ARG A 54 -12.79 7.54 10.57
N GLU A 55 -12.74 6.79 9.46
CA GLU A 55 -13.83 5.98 8.95
C GLU A 55 -14.18 4.80 9.86
N LEU A 56 -13.23 4.33 10.66
CA LEU A 56 -13.40 3.26 11.64
C LEU A 56 -13.56 3.79 13.07
N GLY A 57 -13.10 5.01 13.32
CA GLY A 57 -13.11 5.62 14.65
C GLY A 57 -12.07 5.07 15.62
N GLU A 58 -11.05 4.36 15.11
CA GLU A 58 -10.06 3.67 15.93
C GLU A 58 -8.65 3.68 15.31
N TRP A 59 -7.66 3.25 16.10
CA TRP A 59 -6.28 3.10 15.68
C TRP A 59 -6.06 1.75 15.01
N ASP A 60 -5.31 1.74 13.91
CA ASP A 60 -4.94 0.56 13.14
C ASP A 60 -3.42 0.49 12.95
N TYR A 61 -2.84 -0.69 13.12
CA TYR A 61 -1.45 -0.93 12.79
C TYR A 61 -1.30 -1.31 11.32
N ARG A 62 -0.32 -0.70 10.65
CA ARG A 62 -0.18 -0.83 9.20
C ARG A 62 1.28 -0.90 8.75
N LEU A 63 1.48 -1.39 7.53
CA LEU A 63 2.68 -1.07 6.76
C LEU A 63 2.54 0.35 6.19
N LEU A 64 3.62 1.11 6.17
CA LEU A 64 3.68 2.45 5.58
C LEU A 64 3.21 2.41 4.12
N GLY A 65 2.68 3.52 3.64
CA GLY A 65 2.39 3.70 2.23
C GLY A 65 1.00 4.22 1.93
N GLY A 66 0.80 4.63 0.70
CA GLY A 66 -0.37 5.38 0.24
C GLY A 66 -0.84 5.04 -1.16
N LYS A 67 -1.35 6.05 -1.83
CA LYS A 67 -1.80 6.01 -3.22
C LYS A 67 -0.60 6.32 -4.13
N VAL A 68 -0.48 5.62 -5.25
CA VAL A 68 0.53 5.99 -6.26
C VAL A 68 0.11 7.25 -7.04
N PHE A 69 -1.20 7.43 -7.23
CA PHE A 69 -1.79 8.60 -7.90
C PHE A 69 -2.95 9.17 -7.08
N ASP A 70 -3.13 10.47 -7.11
CA ASP A 70 -4.17 11.18 -6.37
C ASP A 70 -5.55 11.12 -7.01
N SER A 71 -5.63 10.66 -8.25
CA SER A 71 -6.89 10.49 -8.99
C SER A 71 -6.79 9.40 -10.05
N LEU A 72 -7.95 8.93 -10.52
CA LEU A 72 -8.03 8.06 -11.70
C LEU A 72 -7.55 8.77 -12.97
N ASP A 73 -7.80 10.06 -13.11
CA ASP A 73 -7.41 10.83 -14.30
C ASP A 73 -5.87 10.90 -14.42
N GLU A 74 -5.16 11.10 -13.30
CA GLU A 74 -3.70 11.02 -13.25
C GLU A 74 -3.19 9.63 -13.62
N PHE A 75 -3.82 8.59 -13.10
CA PHE A 75 -3.46 7.22 -13.42
C PHE A 75 -3.70 6.88 -14.89
N GLU A 76 -4.80 7.33 -15.48
CA GLU A 76 -5.09 7.16 -16.91
C GLU A 76 -4.06 7.88 -17.78
N ALA A 77 -3.72 9.14 -17.44
CA ALA A 77 -2.67 9.89 -18.12
C ALA A 77 -1.30 9.18 -18.03
N PHE A 78 -0.95 8.65 -16.86
CA PHE A 78 0.26 7.87 -16.68
C PHE A 78 0.25 6.59 -17.53
N ARG A 79 -0.85 5.85 -17.55
CA ARG A 79 -0.98 4.65 -18.40
C ARG A 79 -0.79 4.98 -19.90
N ALA A 80 -1.27 6.14 -20.33
CA ALA A 80 -1.10 6.60 -21.70
C ALA A 80 0.33 7.01 -22.05
N SER A 81 1.16 7.40 -21.06
CA SER A 81 2.57 7.75 -21.27
C SER A 81 3.45 6.54 -21.60
N GLY A 82 3.03 5.34 -21.17
CA GLY A 82 3.82 4.11 -21.33
C GLY A 82 4.98 3.98 -20.35
N GLU A 83 5.02 4.82 -19.32
CA GLU A 83 6.04 4.73 -18.25
C GLU A 83 5.84 3.50 -17.36
N ASP A 84 6.90 3.09 -16.65
CA ASP A 84 6.87 1.91 -15.80
C ASP A 84 6.16 2.20 -14.47
N ILE A 85 5.06 1.51 -14.24
CA ILE A 85 4.26 1.63 -13.02
C ILE A 85 5.03 1.19 -11.76
N VAL A 86 5.99 0.26 -11.88
CA VAL A 86 6.79 -0.18 -10.72
C VAL A 86 7.73 0.93 -10.29
N GLU A 87 8.33 1.65 -11.24
CA GLU A 87 9.19 2.80 -10.93
C GLU A 87 8.37 3.95 -10.33
N ALA A 88 7.19 4.26 -10.85
CA ALA A 88 6.31 5.28 -10.26
C ALA A 88 5.89 4.91 -8.82
N ALA A 89 5.52 3.65 -8.60
CA ALA A 89 5.19 3.14 -7.28
C ALA A 89 6.39 3.17 -6.31
N LYS A 90 7.60 2.90 -6.81
CA LYS A 90 8.85 2.97 -6.04
C LYS A 90 9.16 4.40 -5.58
N VAL A 91 9.03 5.38 -6.47
CA VAL A 91 9.20 6.80 -6.12
C VAL A 91 8.20 7.18 -5.02
N LYS A 92 6.92 6.84 -5.20
CA LYS A 92 5.90 7.15 -4.20
C LYS A 92 6.15 6.45 -2.86
N ALA A 93 6.65 5.21 -2.87
CA ALA A 93 7.03 4.50 -1.66
C ALA A 93 8.11 5.23 -0.84
N ILE A 94 9.12 5.78 -1.52
CA ILE A 94 10.19 6.55 -0.86
C ILE A 94 9.64 7.85 -0.25
N GLU A 95 8.75 8.54 -0.97
CA GLU A 95 8.05 9.73 -0.45
C GLU A 95 7.23 9.41 0.80
N GLU A 96 6.43 8.34 0.77
CA GLU A 96 5.61 7.90 1.92
C GLU A 96 6.48 7.53 3.14
N ALA A 97 7.64 6.90 2.93
CA ALA A 97 8.56 6.60 4.03
C ALA A 97 9.07 7.86 4.72
N GLN A 98 9.38 8.89 3.94
CA GLN A 98 9.80 10.18 4.47
C GLN A 98 8.63 10.88 5.18
N GLN A 99 7.46 10.97 4.55
CA GLN A 99 6.30 11.67 5.07
C GLN A 99 5.73 11.02 6.32
N GLU A 100 5.41 9.73 6.26
CA GLU A 100 4.75 9.01 7.34
C GLU A 100 5.68 8.62 8.50
N ALA A 101 6.97 8.37 8.23
CA ALA A 101 7.89 7.85 9.23
C ALA A 101 9.18 8.65 9.44
N GLY A 102 9.44 9.67 8.64
CA GLY A 102 10.71 10.40 8.68
C GLY A 102 11.91 9.50 8.39
N VAL A 103 11.75 8.58 7.43
CA VAL A 103 12.77 7.59 7.06
C VAL A 103 13.24 7.84 5.63
N GLU A 104 14.55 8.02 5.47
CA GLU A 104 15.20 8.07 4.17
C GLU A 104 15.63 6.66 3.76
N ILE A 105 15.33 6.28 2.51
CA ILE A 105 15.62 4.97 1.94
C ILE A 105 16.71 5.09 0.89
N ALA A 106 17.79 4.31 1.04
CA ALA A 106 18.89 4.29 0.06
C ALA A 106 18.65 3.24 -1.04
N ASN A 107 18.07 2.09 -0.71
CA ASN A 107 17.72 1.06 -1.67
C ASN A 107 16.35 0.46 -1.36
N LEU A 108 15.54 0.24 -2.40
CA LEU A 108 14.18 -0.29 -2.27
C LEU A 108 13.95 -1.35 -3.34
N GLU A 109 13.54 -2.54 -2.92
CA GLU A 109 13.28 -3.68 -3.80
C GLU A 109 11.79 -4.03 -3.84
N LEU A 110 11.28 -4.36 -5.03
CA LEU A 110 9.90 -4.85 -5.15
C LEU A 110 9.81 -6.25 -4.56
N TYR A 111 9.11 -6.39 -3.44
CA TYR A 111 8.83 -7.69 -2.84
C TYR A 111 7.75 -8.43 -3.64
N ARG A 112 6.62 -7.78 -3.90
CA ARG A 112 5.54 -8.34 -4.73
C ARG A 112 4.52 -7.31 -5.19
N LYS A 113 3.80 -7.68 -6.24
CA LYS A 113 2.51 -7.08 -6.61
C LYS A 113 1.39 -7.96 -6.06
N SER A 114 0.44 -7.38 -5.35
CA SER A 114 -0.76 -8.05 -4.84
C SER A 114 -1.99 -7.59 -5.61
N VAL A 115 -2.94 -8.50 -5.82
CA VAL A 115 -4.23 -8.26 -6.49
C VAL A 115 -5.38 -8.69 -5.57
N LEU A 116 -6.57 -8.09 -5.72
CA LEU A 116 -7.74 -8.42 -4.89
C LEU A 116 -8.67 -9.47 -5.51
N GLY A 117 -8.42 -9.89 -6.75
CA GLY A 117 -9.27 -10.84 -7.47
C GLY A 117 -10.03 -10.19 -8.63
N ALA A 118 -11.15 -10.82 -9.06
CA ALA A 118 -11.77 -10.49 -10.33
C ALA A 118 -12.71 -9.27 -10.30
N THR A 119 -13.27 -8.93 -9.14
CA THR A 119 -14.30 -7.89 -9.02
C THR A 119 -13.79 -6.57 -8.47
N VAL A 120 -12.54 -6.54 -8.02
CA VAL A 120 -11.87 -5.33 -7.55
C VAL A 120 -10.50 -5.23 -8.18
N GLU A 121 -10.34 -4.31 -9.10
CA GLU A 121 -9.06 -3.95 -9.72
C GLU A 121 -8.36 -2.88 -8.87
N TRP A 122 -7.57 -3.35 -7.94
CA TRP A 122 -6.71 -2.52 -7.11
C TRP A 122 -5.37 -3.21 -6.89
N ASP A 123 -4.44 -2.92 -7.75
CA ASP A 123 -3.06 -3.37 -7.61
C ASP A 123 -2.39 -2.71 -6.42
N LEU A 124 -1.65 -3.49 -5.65
CA LEU A 124 -0.86 -3.02 -4.54
C LEU A 124 0.58 -3.47 -4.73
N TYR A 125 1.49 -2.52 -4.89
CA TYR A 125 2.92 -2.76 -4.99
C TYR A 125 3.52 -2.72 -3.60
N VAL A 126 4.15 -3.82 -3.19
CA VAL A 126 4.76 -3.96 -1.87
C VAL A 126 6.26 -4.02 -2.05
N PHE A 127 6.94 -3.05 -1.49
CA PHE A 127 8.40 -2.96 -1.50
C PHE A 127 8.98 -3.34 -0.15
N GLU A 128 10.26 -3.72 -0.13
CA GLU A 128 11.00 -3.97 1.10
C GLU A 128 12.35 -3.28 1.09
N THR A 129 12.82 -2.93 2.29
CA THR A 129 14.18 -2.42 2.49
C THR A 129 14.69 -2.71 3.89
N SER A 130 16.01 -2.95 3.99
CA SER A 130 16.80 -2.87 5.23
C SER A 130 17.89 -1.78 5.16
N ASP A 131 17.88 -0.99 4.08
CA ASP A 131 18.85 0.08 3.82
C ASP A 131 18.16 1.44 3.98
N TRP A 132 18.06 1.86 5.21
CA TRP A 132 17.34 3.07 5.62
C TRP A 132 18.09 3.81 6.73
N ARG A 133 17.75 5.08 6.92
CA ARG A 133 18.18 5.90 8.05
C ARG A 133 17.08 6.85 8.48
N LEU A 134 17.13 7.32 9.73
CA LEU A 134 16.23 8.38 10.16
C LEU A 134 16.59 9.70 9.45
N SER A 135 15.56 10.38 8.96
CA SER A 135 15.70 11.72 8.42
C SER A 135 15.92 12.73 9.55
N VAL A 136 16.72 13.73 9.26
CA VAL A 136 16.93 14.86 10.20
C VAL A 136 15.70 15.77 10.29
N ASP A 137 14.84 15.74 9.26
CA ASP A 137 13.65 16.58 9.16
C ASP A 137 12.43 15.97 9.86
N GLY A 138 12.51 14.66 10.20
CA GLY A 138 11.41 13.92 10.85
C GLY A 138 10.22 13.64 9.90
N GLN A 139 9.04 13.43 10.47
CA GLN A 139 7.79 13.19 9.72
C GLN A 139 7.23 14.48 9.15
N GLU A 140 6.60 14.39 7.97
CA GLU A 140 5.90 15.49 7.29
C GLU A 140 4.47 15.07 6.92
N LEU A 141 3.61 14.87 7.93
CA LEU A 141 2.25 14.38 7.76
C LEU A 141 1.36 15.36 7.00
N GLU A 142 0.46 14.84 6.19
CA GLU A 142 -0.57 15.61 5.51
C GLU A 142 -1.58 16.19 6.52
N VAL A 143 -2.26 17.27 6.12
CA VAL A 143 -3.27 17.92 6.96
C VAL A 143 -4.40 16.97 7.30
N GLY A 144 -4.50 16.62 8.57
CA GLY A 144 -5.55 15.74 9.09
C GLY A 144 -5.14 14.30 9.29
N GLU A 145 -3.94 13.90 8.93
CA GLU A 145 -3.36 12.62 9.30
C GLU A 145 -2.95 12.58 10.77
N LYS A 146 -3.07 11.40 11.35
CA LYS A 146 -2.61 11.11 12.72
C LYS A 146 -1.91 9.76 12.67
N ILE A 147 -0.58 9.80 12.54
CA ILE A 147 0.27 8.61 12.40
C ILE A 147 1.36 8.64 13.47
N GLU A 148 1.44 7.58 14.27
CA GLU A 148 2.55 7.30 15.17
C GLU A 148 3.52 6.36 14.43
N ALA A 149 4.74 6.81 14.14
CA ALA A 149 5.66 6.11 13.24
C ALA A 149 6.77 5.31 13.94
N ASP A 150 7.01 5.51 15.22
CA ASP A 150 8.14 4.84 15.91
C ASP A 150 7.71 3.51 16.56
N ASN A 151 6.99 2.68 15.79
CA ASN A 151 6.51 1.39 16.27
C ASN A 151 7.39 0.26 15.73
N TRP A 152 8.62 0.17 16.20
CA TRP A 152 9.54 -0.93 15.91
C TRP A 152 9.18 -2.16 16.72
N VAL A 153 8.57 -3.14 16.08
CA VAL A 153 8.18 -4.42 16.69
C VAL A 153 9.07 -5.55 16.20
N THR A 154 9.27 -6.57 17.02
CA THR A 154 9.98 -7.78 16.58
C THR A 154 9.19 -8.53 15.51
N TYR A 155 9.85 -9.36 14.70
CA TYR A 155 9.17 -10.21 13.71
C TYR A 155 8.09 -11.10 14.34
N ASN A 156 8.31 -11.56 15.58
CA ASN A 156 7.31 -12.36 16.29
C ASN A 156 6.11 -11.53 16.74
N GLU A 157 6.32 -10.31 17.26
CA GLU A 157 5.23 -9.39 17.61
C GLU A 157 4.43 -9.00 16.37
N ALA A 158 5.10 -8.64 15.26
CA ALA A 158 4.44 -8.33 13.99
C ALA A 158 3.57 -9.51 13.51
N ARG A 159 4.06 -10.75 13.64
CA ARG A 159 3.29 -11.97 13.36
C ARG A 159 2.04 -12.07 14.24
N GLN A 160 2.17 -11.84 15.54
CA GLN A 160 1.02 -11.89 16.46
C GLN A 160 0.01 -10.79 16.16
N MET A 161 0.46 -9.59 15.84
CA MET A 161 -0.42 -8.48 15.47
C MET A 161 -1.20 -8.78 14.19
N ALA A 162 -0.56 -9.36 13.17
CA ALA A 162 -1.23 -9.78 11.94
C ALA A 162 -2.26 -10.90 12.17
N LEU A 163 -1.99 -11.83 13.10
CA LEU A 163 -2.89 -12.95 13.40
C LEU A 163 -4.04 -12.57 14.35
N SER A 164 -3.85 -11.56 15.21
CA SER A 164 -4.86 -11.16 16.20
C SER A 164 -5.91 -10.18 15.69
N GLY A 165 -5.75 -9.68 14.44
CA GLY A 165 -6.62 -8.64 13.89
C GLY A 165 -6.25 -7.21 14.33
N SER A 166 -5.08 -7.01 14.98
CA SER A 166 -4.57 -5.66 15.28
C SER A 166 -4.18 -4.88 14.02
N MET A 167 -4.04 -5.58 12.89
CA MET A 167 -3.94 -5.02 11.54
C MET A 167 -5.27 -5.28 10.83
N GLN A 168 -6.09 -4.23 10.68
CA GLN A 168 -7.46 -4.38 10.16
C GLN A 168 -7.50 -4.64 8.64
N GLU A 169 -6.49 -4.19 7.90
CA GLU A 169 -6.37 -4.50 6.48
C GLU A 169 -5.80 -5.92 6.30
N GLU A 170 -6.67 -6.94 6.25
CA GLU A 170 -6.28 -8.36 6.18
C GLU A 170 -5.36 -8.69 5.01
N ARG A 171 -5.47 -7.97 3.90
CA ARG A 171 -4.57 -8.09 2.74
C ARG A 171 -3.12 -7.80 3.14
N ILE A 172 -2.91 -6.74 3.90
CA ILE A 172 -1.58 -6.33 4.39
C ILE A 172 -1.07 -7.31 5.45
N ALA A 173 -1.93 -7.73 6.36
CA ALA A 173 -1.60 -8.73 7.37
C ALA A 173 -1.14 -10.05 6.72
N LEU A 174 -1.85 -10.53 5.68
CA LEU A 174 -1.46 -11.73 4.93
C LEU A 174 -0.11 -11.56 4.24
N ILE A 175 0.13 -10.42 3.58
CA ILE A 175 1.41 -10.13 2.91
C ILE A 175 2.56 -10.12 3.91
N LEU A 176 2.37 -9.47 5.06
CA LEU A 176 3.36 -9.45 6.12
C LEU A 176 3.66 -10.85 6.67
N LEU A 177 2.62 -11.68 6.89
CA LEU A 177 2.80 -13.06 7.32
C LEU A 177 3.60 -13.89 6.32
N GLN A 178 3.34 -13.74 5.02
CA GLN A 178 4.09 -14.42 3.96
C GLN A 178 5.56 -13.96 3.95
N TRP A 179 5.79 -12.66 4.04
CA TRP A 179 7.14 -12.09 4.13
C TRP A 179 7.92 -12.62 5.36
N LEU A 180 7.26 -12.68 6.53
CA LEU A 180 7.84 -13.23 7.77
C LEU A 180 8.11 -14.73 7.70
N GLU A 181 7.31 -15.48 6.92
CA GLU A 181 7.51 -16.93 6.74
C GLU A 181 8.74 -17.24 5.90
N GLU A 182 9.01 -16.44 4.88
CA GLU A 182 10.17 -16.57 3.99
C GLU A 182 11.51 -16.25 4.68
N ARG A 183 11.48 -15.70 5.91
CA ARG A 183 12.65 -15.24 6.69
C ARG A 183 12.86 -15.97 8.02
N LYS A 184 12.30 -17.17 8.12
CA LYS A 184 12.51 -18.08 9.26
C LYS A 184 13.87 -18.77 9.25
#